data_a31231839ec71b4cd9a40af6e58abf97
#
_entry.id   a31231839ec71b4cd9a40af6e58abf97
#
_cell.length_a   1.000
_cell.length_b   1.000
_cell.length_c   1.000
_cell.angle_alpha   90.00
_cell.angle_beta   90.00
_cell.angle_gamma   90.00
#
_symmetry.space_group_name_H-M   'P 1'
#
loop_
_entity.id
_entity.type
_entity.pdbx_description
1 polymer ?
#
loop_
_entity_poly.entity_id
_entity_poly.type
_entity_poly.pdbx_seq_one_letter_code
_entity_poly.pdbx_strand_id
1 'polypeptide(L)'
;MDAHRTVICNPIDLPYRYQDFGRGPVRAVFREAADPSVVLFRGRYYLFASMTGGFFHSDDLASWVFVATPQLPEGDYAPDVRDMDGSLYVTASRRRGPCPVLRSRDPLVEPFALVAESSFAYYDPNYFQDRDGRRYLYWGCSNKEPLRGVEVDQDFRPLGSAVDLLSGQPDEHGWERPGESNVVRPPSTIREKLSARLFGTHSTTPFIEGAWMTEHDGTYYLQYAGPGTEYNVYSDGYYTASNPLGPYTYSPDSPFSSKPGGFVTGAGHGSTFQDAHGNWWHAATMRVSVNHHFERRIGLFPAGFDEDGTLFCNQTFGDYPTVVPDGPADPWHDHSPRWMLQSYRSATSATSHAQGHGPELAVDEDIRTWWAAGSTRPGEALTLDMGTPRTVHAIQVNLADHEMVKHKPARPLRDPDEARDAFRAVVVEDVPVRYLLEASEDGTTWVTLHDGGVDPSDAPHRLIRLQQPFPVRFIRVTGISMPWGGVFAISGLRVFGHDGRPRPAAVVPRLQRTQPTAARVRWQADDSADGVVIRYGRRPDRLYHSWQVWGAAELELPTLNAGEDYWIAVDAYNAGGVTPGEAVALSA
;
A
#
# COMPACT_ATOMS: atom_id res chain seq x y z
N MET A 1 -23.94 -19.71 -3.03
CA MET A 1 -22.63 -20.41 -3.03
C MET A 1 -21.44 -19.51 -2.63
N ASP A 2 -21.66 -18.28 -2.17
CA ASP A 2 -20.56 -17.30 -1.93
C ASP A 2 -20.13 -17.13 -0.46
N ALA A 3 -20.71 -17.84 0.48
CA ALA A 3 -20.47 -17.59 1.92
C ALA A 3 -19.07 -17.99 2.42
N HIS A 4 -18.32 -18.78 1.67
CA HIS A 4 -17.05 -19.37 2.12
C HIS A 4 -15.77 -18.80 1.47
N ARG A 5 -15.87 -17.88 0.50
CA ARG A 5 -14.68 -17.34 -0.16
C ARG A 5 -14.01 -16.29 0.71
N THR A 6 -12.69 -16.38 0.85
CA THR A 6 -11.87 -15.38 1.51
C THR A 6 -11.87 -14.08 0.69
N VAL A 7 -12.01 -12.94 1.36
CA VAL A 7 -12.05 -11.60 0.73
C VAL A 7 -11.12 -10.67 1.49
N ILE A 8 -10.31 -9.92 0.75
CA ILE A 8 -9.46 -8.84 1.26
C ILE A 8 -9.94 -7.49 0.75
N CYS A 9 -9.56 -6.41 1.43
CA CYS A 9 -9.74 -5.03 0.97
C CYS A 9 -8.55 -4.19 1.41
N ASN A 10 -7.97 -3.44 0.49
CA ASN A 10 -6.81 -2.61 0.81
C ASN A 10 -7.21 -1.26 1.43
N PRO A 11 -6.40 -0.74 2.40
CA PRO A 11 -5.24 -1.41 2.99
C PRO A 11 -5.66 -2.70 3.70
N ILE A 12 -4.80 -3.74 3.65
CA ILE A 12 -5.11 -4.99 4.36
C ILE A 12 -5.17 -4.76 5.86
N ASP A 13 -6.03 -5.53 6.54
CA ASP A 13 -6.24 -5.38 7.99
C ASP A 13 -5.12 -6.09 8.77
N LEU A 14 -4.15 -5.31 9.22
CA LEU A 14 -3.08 -5.74 10.11
C LEU A 14 -3.19 -5.00 11.44
N PRO A 15 -2.73 -5.57 12.55
CA PRO A 15 -2.50 -4.83 13.78
C PRO A 15 -1.27 -3.93 13.65
N TYR A 16 -1.38 -2.88 12.84
CA TYR A 16 -0.31 -1.91 12.57
C TYR A 16 0.21 -1.29 13.86
N ARG A 17 1.53 -1.34 14.07
CA ARG A 17 2.15 -0.87 15.31
C ARG A 17 2.32 0.65 15.30
N TYR A 18 2.06 1.26 16.46
CA TYR A 18 2.35 2.68 16.64
C TYR A 18 3.84 2.94 16.68
N GLN A 19 4.22 4.04 16.06
CA GLN A 19 5.56 4.61 16.09
C GLN A 19 5.57 5.86 16.96
N ASP A 20 6.57 6.02 17.79
CA ASP A 20 6.88 7.28 18.49
C ASP A 20 8.14 7.86 17.84
N PHE A 21 7.95 8.87 16.99
CA PHE A 21 9.01 9.56 16.28
C PHE A 21 9.36 10.86 16.97
N GLY A 22 10.67 11.12 17.16
CA GLY A 22 11.16 12.39 17.70
C GLY A 22 12.40 12.88 16.97
N ARG A 23 12.45 14.19 16.70
CA ARG A 23 13.63 14.88 16.18
C ARG A 23 13.65 16.30 16.70
N GLY A 24 14.49 16.59 17.69
CA GLY A 24 14.50 17.89 18.36
C GLY A 24 13.11 18.22 18.93
N PRO A 25 12.50 19.36 18.57
CA PRO A 25 11.18 19.74 19.04
C PRO A 25 10.03 19.04 18.28
N VAL A 26 10.33 18.30 17.21
CA VAL A 26 9.33 17.63 16.39
C VAL A 26 9.07 16.23 16.95
N ARG A 27 7.81 15.94 17.24
CA ARG A 27 7.34 14.63 17.64
C ARG A 27 6.10 14.25 16.84
N ALA A 28 6.00 12.98 16.44
CA ALA A 28 4.83 12.40 15.79
C ALA A 28 4.55 11.00 16.33
N VAL A 29 3.26 10.66 16.41
CA VAL A 29 2.79 9.32 16.78
C VAL A 29 1.80 8.88 15.72
N PHE A 30 2.07 7.76 15.09
CA PHE A 30 1.30 7.25 13.96
C PHE A 30 1.50 5.74 13.83
N ARG A 31 0.59 5.06 13.15
CA ARG A 31 0.70 3.63 12.83
C ARG A 31 1.48 3.42 11.55
N GLU A 32 2.24 2.33 11.51
CA GLU A 32 2.98 1.94 10.33
C GLU A 32 3.15 0.43 10.21
N ALA A 33 3.17 -0.04 8.98
CA ALA A 33 3.90 -1.17 8.42
C ALA A 33 4.11 -0.86 6.94
N ALA A 34 5.33 -1.12 6.42
CA ALA A 34 5.72 -0.77 5.07
C ALA A 34 6.83 -1.67 4.55
N ASP A 35 7.20 -1.49 3.29
CA ASP A 35 8.30 -2.21 2.66
C ASP A 35 8.13 -3.74 2.85
N PRO A 36 6.95 -4.29 2.44
CA PRO A 36 6.60 -5.66 2.79
C PRO A 36 7.42 -6.68 2.02
N SER A 37 7.98 -7.64 2.73
CA SER A 37 8.57 -8.85 2.19
C SER A 37 7.69 -10.04 2.60
N VAL A 38 7.12 -10.74 1.60
CA VAL A 38 6.19 -11.85 1.81
C VAL A 38 6.74 -13.13 1.22
N VAL A 39 6.60 -14.22 1.96
CA VAL A 39 6.99 -15.56 1.52
C VAL A 39 5.95 -16.60 1.92
N LEU A 40 5.67 -17.54 1.01
CA LEU A 40 4.97 -18.78 1.34
C LEU A 40 5.99 -19.82 1.81
N PHE A 41 5.90 -20.24 3.08
CA PHE A 41 6.81 -21.21 3.66
C PHE A 41 6.04 -22.29 4.40
N ARG A 42 6.23 -23.55 4.00
CA ARG A 42 5.54 -24.73 4.59
C ARG A 42 4.02 -24.59 4.64
N GLY A 43 3.43 -24.02 3.59
CA GLY A 43 1.98 -23.87 3.45
C GLY A 43 1.38 -22.69 4.24
N ARG A 44 2.20 -21.78 4.77
CA ARG A 44 1.78 -20.57 5.49
C ARG A 44 2.49 -19.35 4.95
N TYR A 45 1.80 -18.22 4.89
CA TYR A 45 2.36 -16.94 4.50
C TYR A 45 3.00 -16.25 5.69
N TYR A 46 4.18 -15.69 5.47
CA TYR A 46 4.91 -14.86 6.44
C TYR A 46 5.17 -13.50 5.82
N LEU A 47 4.82 -12.43 6.53
CA LEU A 47 5.00 -11.06 6.10
C LEU A 47 5.88 -10.34 7.12
N PHE A 48 6.99 -9.81 6.63
CA PHE A 48 7.90 -8.95 7.37
C PHE A 48 7.77 -7.53 6.81
N ALA A 49 7.73 -6.55 7.70
CA ALA A 49 7.59 -5.15 7.30
C ALA A 49 8.37 -4.22 8.22
N SER A 50 8.75 -3.07 7.69
CA SER A 50 9.47 -2.04 8.43
C SER A 50 8.77 -1.65 9.71
N MET A 51 9.53 -1.52 10.79
CA MET A 51 9.14 -0.93 12.06
C MET A 51 7.95 -1.62 12.74
N THR A 52 7.88 -2.95 12.66
CA THR A 52 6.83 -3.73 13.33
C THR A 52 7.28 -4.37 14.64
N GLY A 53 8.58 -4.59 14.83
CA GLY A 53 9.13 -5.31 15.98
C GLY A 53 8.79 -6.81 15.97
N GLY A 54 8.47 -7.36 14.80
CA GLY A 54 8.11 -8.75 14.61
C GLY A 54 7.68 -9.02 13.17
N PHE A 55 6.88 -10.06 12.99
CA PHE A 55 6.32 -10.45 11.71
C PHE A 55 4.85 -10.82 11.83
N PHE A 56 4.18 -10.91 10.69
CA PHE A 56 2.82 -11.42 10.60
C PHE A 56 2.80 -12.76 9.89
N HIS A 57 1.85 -13.62 10.24
CA HIS A 57 1.59 -14.84 9.47
C HIS A 57 0.11 -15.01 9.16
N SER A 58 -0.19 -15.72 8.08
CA SER A 58 -1.55 -15.98 7.60
C SER A 58 -1.62 -17.35 6.92
N ASP A 59 -2.76 -18.01 7.03
CA ASP A 59 -3.06 -19.23 6.27
C ASP A 59 -3.88 -18.92 4.99
N ASP A 60 -4.44 -17.69 4.87
CA ASP A 60 -5.45 -17.33 3.87
C ASP A 60 -5.22 -15.96 3.18
N LEU A 61 -4.11 -15.25 3.45
CA LEU A 61 -3.79 -13.89 2.99
C LEU A 61 -4.74 -12.78 3.50
N ALA A 62 -5.78 -13.11 4.24
CA ALA A 62 -6.77 -12.17 4.73
C ALA A 62 -6.71 -11.97 6.25
N SER A 63 -6.50 -13.06 6.97
CA SER A 63 -6.43 -13.06 8.44
C SER A 63 -4.99 -13.15 8.89
N TRP A 64 -4.46 -12.07 9.48
CA TRP A 64 -3.07 -11.96 9.85
C TRP A 64 -2.88 -11.94 11.37
N VAL A 65 -1.94 -12.73 11.85
CA VAL A 65 -1.57 -12.81 13.27
C VAL A 65 -0.17 -12.24 13.46
N PHE A 66 -0.03 -11.28 14.36
CA PHE A 66 1.27 -10.70 14.69
C PHE A 66 2.05 -11.57 15.70
N VAL A 67 3.33 -11.73 15.44
CA VAL A 67 4.29 -12.41 16.33
C VAL A 67 5.42 -11.46 16.67
N ALA A 68 5.46 -11.00 17.93
CA ALA A 68 6.55 -10.18 18.42
C ALA A 68 7.87 -10.96 18.38
N THR A 69 8.91 -10.37 17.80
CA THR A 69 10.19 -11.04 17.57
C THR A 69 11.34 -10.12 17.97
N PRO A 70 11.75 -10.14 19.26
CA PRO A 70 12.76 -9.22 19.79
C PRO A 70 14.16 -9.39 19.15
N GLN A 71 14.39 -10.48 18.44
CA GLN A 71 15.62 -10.72 17.69
C GLN A 71 15.74 -9.87 16.43
N LEU A 72 14.58 -9.44 15.86
CA LEU A 72 14.57 -8.52 14.74
C LEU A 72 14.88 -7.11 15.24
N PRO A 73 15.83 -6.40 14.63
CA PRO A 73 16.21 -5.07 15.09
C PRO A 73 15.05 -4.07 14.99
N GLU A 74 14.74 -3.37 16.07
CA GLU A 74 13.65 -2.35 16.09
C GLU A 74 13.99 -1.13 15.25
N GLY A 75 15.05 -0.82 14.84
CA GLY A 75 15.40 0.42 14.11
C GLY A 75 15.78 0.18 12.66
N ASP A 76 15.72 -1.05 12.20
CA ASP A 76 16.12 -1.42 10.86
C ASP A 76 14.90 -1.42 9.93
N TYR A 77 15.09 -0.97 8.69
CA TYR A 77 14.03 -0.78 7.69
C TYR A 77 14.10 -1.84 6.60
N ALA A 78 13.01 -1.96 5.84
CA ALA A 78 12.92 -2.78 4.65
C ALA A 78 13.48 -4.19 4.87
N PRO A 79 12.85 -5.01 5.72
CA PRO A 79 13.29 -6.36 5.95
C PRO A 79 13.07 -7.20 4.68
N ASP A 80 14.07 -8.03 4.37
CA ASP A 80 13.95 -9.07 3.36
C ASP A 80 13.82 -10.44 4.03
N VAL A 81 12.80 -11.21 3.64
CA VAL A 81 12.64 -12.61 4.06
C VAL A 81 12.68 -13.54 2.85
N ARG A 82 13.48 -14.62 2.94
CA ARG A 82 13.59 -15.62 1.88
C ARG A 82 13.58 -17.04 2.44
N ASP A 83 12.87 -17.93 1.75
CA ASP A 83 13.08 -19.37 1.90
C ASP A 83 14.34 -19.76 1.12
N MET A 84 15.35 -20.19 1.84
CA MET A 84 16.58 -20.76 1.27
C MET A 84 16.89 -22.06 2.00
N ASP A 85 17.07 -23.12 1.25
CA ASP A 85 17.40 -24.46 1.76
C ASP A 85 16.44 -24.95 2.89
N GLY A 86 15.13 -24.62 2.78
CA GLY A 86 14.09 -25.03 3.73
C GLY A 86 14.14 -24.35 5.09
N SER A 87 14.72 -23.15 5.14
CA SER A 87 14.74 -22.24 6.29
C SER A 87 14.41 -20.82 5.85
N LEU A 88 13.76 -20.06 6.72
CA LEU A 88 13.58 -18.63 6.50
C LEU A 88 14.83 -17.87 6.96
N TYR A 89 15.35 -17.05 6.07
CA TYR A 89 16.42 -16.10 6.34
C TYR A 89 15.83 -14.68 6.31
N VAL A 90 16.23 -13.85 7.27
CA VAL A 90 15.77 -12.46 7.39
C VAL A 90 16.98 -11.54 7.56
N THR A 91 16.97 -10.44 6.84
CA THR A 91 17.89 -9.32 7.02
C THR A 91 17.12 -8.00 6.92
N ALA A 92 17.75 -6.88 7.25
CA ALA A 92 17.15 -5.54 7.10
C ALA A 92 18.23 -4.48 6.93
N SER A 93 17.83 -3.28 6.47
CA SER A 93 18.69 -2.10 6.37
C SER A 93 19.25 -1.69 7.73
N ARG A 94 20.51 -1.28 7.77
CA ARG A 94 21.13 -0.74 8.97
C ARG A 94 21.89 0.56 8.71
N ARG A 95 21.68 1.53 9.57
CA ARG A 95 22.35 2.84 9.43
C ARG A 95 23.84 2.80 9.67
N ARG A 96 24.30 1.95 10.58
CA ARG A 96 25.71 1.84 10.98
C ARG A 96 26.04 0.39 11.32
N GLY A 97 27.22 -0.04 10.84
CA GLY A 97 27.72 -1.37 11.10
C GLY A 97 27.17 -2.46 10.17
N PRO A 98 27.59 -3.69 10.37
CA PRO A 98 27.14 -4.84 9.59
C PRO A 98 25.63 -5.07 9.73
N CYS A 99 25.00 -5.52 8.67
CA CYS A 99 23.60 -5.95 8.71
C CYS A 99 23.55 -7.43 9.14
N PRO A 100 22.66 -7.80 10.08
CA PRO A 100 22.53 -9.18 10.53
C PRO A 100 21.79 -10.02 9.48
N VAL A 101 22.17 -11.27 9.35
CA VAL A 101 21.40 -12.31 8.69
C VAL A 101 20.93 -13.29 9.75
N LEU A 102 19.63 -13.36 9.94
CA LEU A 102 18.97 -14.19 10.94
C LEU A 102 18.32 -15.38 10.24
N ARG A 103 18.25 -16.53 10.91
CA ARG A 103 17.64 -17.74 10.37
C ARG A 103 16.71 -18.40 11.38
N SER A 104 15.57 -18.90 10.91
CA SER A 104 14.71 -19.85 11.62
C SER A 104 14.27 -20.97 10.68
N ARG A 105 14.20 -22.19 11.19
CA ARG A 105 13.64 -23.33 10.45
C ARG A 105 12.12 -23.38 10.58
N ASP A 106 11.58 -22.82 11.66
CA ASP A 106 10.14 -22.70 11.92
C ASP A 106 9.91 -21.51 12.84
N PRO A 107 9.58 -20.31 12.28
CA PRO A 107 9.52 -19.09 13.07
C PRO A 107 8.41 -19.05 14.13
N LEU A 108 7.44 -19.98 14.07
CA LEU A 108 6.42 -20.12 15.10
C LEU A 108 6.82 -21.03 16.26
N VAL A 109 7.92 -21.79 16.11
CA VAL A 109 8.38 -22.78 17.09
C VAL A 109 9.75 -22.42 17.64
N GLU A 110 10.67 -21.96 16.79
CA GLU A 110 12.03 -21.57 17.18
C GLU A 110 12.32 -20.09 16.84
N PRO A 111 12.98 -19.35 17.73
CA PRO A 111 13.33 -17.97 17.46
C PRO A 111 14.36 -17.87 16.33
N PHE A 112 14.39 -16.70 15.69
CA PHE A 112 15.45 -16.37 14.74
C PHE A 112 16.80 -16.29 15.44
N ALA A 113 17.80 -16.95 14.88
CA ALA A 113 19.19 -16.94 15.37
C ALA A 113 20.10 -16.22 14.37
N LEU A 114 21.02 -15.41 14.86
CA LEU A 114 22.07 -14.79 14.05
C LEU A 114 22.96 -15.89 13.45
N VAL A 115 23.08 -15.92 12.12
CA VAL A 115 23.90 -16.91 11.40
C VAL A 115 25.05 -16.25 10.62
N ALA A 116 24.89 -14.97 10.26
CA ALA A 116 25.95 -14.19 9.61
C ALA A 116 25.77 -12.71 9.88
N GLU A 117 26.81 -11.93 9.63
CA GLU A 117 26.77 -10.47 9.53
C GLU A 117 27.42 -10.08 8.20
N SER A 118 26.84 -9.09 7.53
CA SER A 118 27.42 -8.55 6.30
C SER A 118 28.78 -7.90 6.54
N SER A 119 29.61 -7.80 5.51
CA SER A 119 30.89 -7.10 5.59
C SER A 119 30.77 -5.56 5.48
N PHE A 120 29.58 -5.05 5.15
CA PHE A 120 29.28 -3.63 4.99
C PHE A 120 27.82 -3.34 5.33
N ALA A 121 27.49 -2.09 5.63
CA ALA A 121 26.10 -1.65 5.78
C ALA A 121 25.43 -1.54 4.41
N TYR A 122 24.20 -2.01 4.30
CA TYR A 122 23.36 -1.85 3.12
C TYR A 122 21.98 -1.30 3.50
N TYR A 123 21.28 -0.78 2.49
CA TYR A 123 19.90 -0.32 2.61
C TYR A 123 19.03 -1.08 1.63
N ASP A 124 17.80 -1.39 2.03
CA ASP A 124 16.77 -2.05 1.24
C ASP A 124 17.32 -3.31 0.57
N PRO A 125 17.78 -4.26 1.39
CA PRO A 125 18.40 -5.47 0.89
C PRO A 125 17.37 -6.43 0.30
N ASN A 126 17.83 -7.22 -0.66
CA ASN A 126 17.09 -8.35 -1.17
C ASN A 126 18.07 -9.50 -1.47
N TYR A 127 17.94 -10.59 -0.75
CA TYR A 127 18.63 -11.82 -1.08
C TYR A 127 17.83 -12.64 -2.10
N PHE A 128 18.54 -13.29 -2.98
CA PHE A 128 17.95 -14.19 -3.96
C PHE A 128 18.82 -15.45 -4.07
N GLN A 129 18.19 -16.64 -4.00
CA GLN A 129 18.84 -17.90 -4.31
C GLN A 129 18.35 -18.39 -5.66
N ASP A 130 19.28 -18.56 -6.60
CA ASP A 130 19.00 -19.08 -7.93
C ASP A 130 18.77 -20.59 -7.90
N ARG A 131 18.20 -21.12 -8.97
CA ARG A 131 17.90 -22.56 -9.14
C ARG A 131 19.15 -23.45 -9.08
N ASP A 132 20.33 -22.90 -9.41
CA ASP A 132 21.61 -23.60 -9.30
C ASP A 132 22.25 -23.53 -7.90
N GLY A 133 21.55 -22.89 -6.94
CA GLY A 133 21.96 -22.75 -5.55
C GLY A 133 22.90 -21.57 -5.27
N ARG A 134 23.30 -20.79 -6.28
CA ARG A 134 24.06 -19.54 -6.08
C ARG A 134 23.18 -18.51 -5.41
N ARG A 135 23.78 -17.65 -4.59
CA ARG A 135 23.09 -16.60 -3.84
C ARG A 135 23.57 -15.22 -4.27
N TYR A 136 22.64 -14.29 -4.30
CA TYR A 136 22.88 -12.91 -4.69
C TYR A 136 22.29 -11.97 -3.64
N LEU A 137 22.95 -10.83 -3.43
CA LEU A 137 22.45 -9.71 -2.64
C LEU A 137 22.27 -8.51 -3.56
N TYR A 138 21.07 -7.92 -3.54
CA TYR A 138 20.74 -6.65 -4.16
C TYR A 138 20.47 -5.62 -3.07
N TRP A 139 20.83 -4.35 -3.30
CA TRP A 139 20.61 -3.30 -2.31
C TRP A 139 20.73 -1.91 -2.92
N GLY A 140 20.16 -0.91 -2.26
CA GLY A 140 20.29 0.52 -2.54
C GLY A 140 19.04 1.28 -2.13
N CYS A 141 19.24 2.48 -1.62
CA CYS A 141 18.21 3.46 -1.31
C CYS A 141 18.84 4.84 -1.44
N SER A 142 18.74 5.44 -2.62
CA SER A 142 19.45 6.69 -2.89
C SER A 142 18.84 7.46 -4.05
N ASN A 143 18.97 8.78 -4.00
CA ASN A 143 18.73 9.66 -5.14
C ASN A 143 20.01 10.02 -5.92
N LYS A 144 21.14 9.33 -5.66
CA LYS A 144 22.44 9.61 -6.28
C LYS A 144 23.19 8.35 -6.69
N GLU A 145 23.12 7.31 -5.84
CA GLU A 145 23.82 6.05 -6.05
C GLU A 145 22.90 5.04 -6.74
N PRO A 146 23.41 4.19 -7.62
CA PRO A 146 22.63 3.15 -8.28
C PRO A 146 22.20 2.05 -7.28
N LEU A 147 21.20 1.26 -7.66
CA LEU A 147 21.02 -0.07 -7.08
C LEU A 147 22.18 -0.97 -7.51
N ARG A 148 22.64 -1.79 -6.57
CA ARG A 148 23.80 -2.67 -6.74
C ARG A 148 23.44 -4.12 -6.49
N GLY A 149 24.26 -5.01 -7.04
CA GLY A 149 24.16 -6.43 -6.80
C GLY A 149 25.53 -7.08 -6.70
N VAL A 150 25.60 -8.20 -5.99
CA VAL A 150 26.81 -9.02 -5.85
C VAL A 150 26.42 -10.47 -5.59
N GLU A 151 27.20 -11.42 -6.14
CA GLU A 151 27.11 -12.82 -5.74
C GLU A 151 27.73 -13.00 -4.33
N VAL A 152 27.09 -13.82 -3.50
CA VAL A 152 27.56 -14.10 -2.13
C VAL A 152 27.72 -15.61 -1.91
N ASP A 153 28.63 -15.98 -1.01
CA ASP A 153 28.82 -17.37 -0.61
C ASP A 153 27.73 -17.87 0.37
N GLN A 154 27.86 -19.11 0.83
CA GLN A 154 26.93 -19.71 1.78
C GLN A 154 26.92 -19.03 3.16
N ASP A 155 27.96 -18.27 3.48
CA ASP A 155 28.10 -17.46 4.70
C ASP A 155 27.70 -16.00 4.46
N PHE A 156 27.05 -15.69 3.31
CA PHE A 156 26.59 -14.35 2.90
C PHE A 156 27.75 -13.33 2.69
N ARG A 157 28.97 -13.81 2.38
CA ARG A 157 30.11 -12.94 2.06
C ARG A 157 30.19 -12.71 0.56
N PRO A 158 30.46 -11.46 0.10
CA PRO A 158 30.63 -11.17 -1.32
C PRO A 158 31.75 -12.02 -1.96
N LEU A 159 31.44 -12.58 -3.14
CA LEU A 159 32.40 -13.36 -3.95
C LEU A 159 33.13 -12.51 -4.99
N GLY A 160 32.91 -11.21 -5.01
CA GLY A 160 33.52 -10.28 -5.95
C GLY A 160 33.20 -8.83 -5.65
N SER A 161 33.44 -7.98 -6.64
CA SER A 161 33.03 -6.57 -6.56
C SER A 161 31.55 -6.41 -6.85
N ALA A 162 30.89 -5.47 -6.18
CA ALA A 162 29.53 -5.09 -6.50
C ALA A 162 29.42 -4.53 -7.92
N VAL A 163 28.30 -4.82 -8.58
CA VAL A 163 27.95 -4.33 -9.91
C VAL A 163 26.90 -3.24 -9.73
N ASP A 164 27.08 -2.09 -10.38
CA ASP A 164 26.05 -1.08 -10.51
C ASP A 164 25.00 -1.55 -11.53
N LEU A 165 23.73 -1.66 -11.13
CA LEU A 165 22.69 -2.32 -11.90
C LEU A 165 21.77 -1.33 -12.62
N LEU A 166 21.20 -0.37 -11.88
CA LEU A 166 20.28 0.61 -12.44
C LEU A 166 20.27 1.93 -11.62
N SER A 167 19.88 3.01 -12.28
CA SER A 167 19.65 4.33 -11.68
C SER A 167 18.39 4.94 -12.27
N GLY A 168 17.78 5.88 -11.54
CA GLY A 168 16.58 6.57 -12.02
C GLY A 168 16.82 7.44 -13.26
N GLN A 169 15.85 7.49 -14.14
CA GLN A 169 15.85 8.24 -15.40
C GLN A 169 14.53 9.05 -15.54
N PRO A 170 14.23 10.01 -14.65
CA PRO A 170 12.94 10.68 -14.58
C PRO A 170 12.59 11.52 -15.82
N ASP A 171 13.56 11.83 -16.68
CA ASP A 171 13.32 12.52 -17.95
C ASP A 171 12.79 11.58 -19.04
N GLU A 172 13.10 10.29 -18.94
CA GLU A 172 12.63 9.24 -19.83
C GLU A 172 11.43 8.48 -19.26
N HIS A 173 11.45 8.24 -17.93
CA HIS A 173 10.44 7.51 -17.19
C HIS A 173 9.63 8.49 -16.32
N GLY A 174 8.48 8.96 -16.82
CA GLY A 174 7.69 9.99 -16.15
C GLY A 174 7.23 9.58 -14.75
N TRP A 175 6.97 8.30 -14.52
CA TRP A 175 6.55 7.76 -13.23
C TRP A 175 7.63 7.86 -12.13
N GLU A 176 8.90 7.97 -12.52
CA GLU A 176 10.00 8.17 -11.57
C GLU A 176 10.13 9.63 -11.08
N ARG A 177 9.40 10.59 -11.65
CA ARG A 177 9.49 11.99 -11.23
C ARG A 177 8.99 12.18 -9.81
N PRO A 178 9.79 12.81 -8.92
CA PRO A 178 9.35 13.16 -7.58
C PRO A 178 8.16 14.13 -7.58
N GLY A 179 7.42 14.11 -6.48
CA GLY A 179 6.32 15.04 -6.26
C GLY A 179 4.94 14.39 -6.36
N GLU A 180 3.97 15.05 -5.78
CA GLU A 180 2.56 14.64 -5.85
C GLU A 180 2.11 14.63 -7.30
N SER A 181 1.57 13.49 -7.76
CA SER A 181 1.19 13.25 -9.15
C SER A 181 2.36 13.49 -10.14
N ASN A 182 3.58 13.09 -9.78
CA ASN A 182 4.82 13.29 -10.53
C ASN A 182 5.10 14.75 -10.94
N VAL A 183 4.55 15.71 -10.19
CA VAL A 183 4.77 17.13 -10.42
C VAL A 183 5.73 17.70 -9.37
N VAL A 184 6.94 18.01 -9.82
CA VAL A 184 7.93 18.68 -8.95
C VAL A 184 7.45 20.11 -8.68
N ARG A 185 7.15 20.43 -7.42
CA ARG A 185 6.83 21.79 -7.00
C ARG A 185 8.09 22.43 -6.40
N PRO A 186 8.57 23.54 -6.96
CA PRO A 186 9.70 24.25 -6.36
C PRO A 186 9.29 24.79 -4.98
N PRO A 187 10.23 24.86 -4.02
CA PRO A 187 9.97 25.41 -2.70
C PRO A 187 9.52 26.87 -2.79
N SER A 188 8.33 27.18 -2.31
CA SER A 188 7.68 28.49 -2.42
C SER A 188 7.97 29.41 -1.24
N THR A 189 8.10 28.84 -0.03
CA THR A 189 8.34 29.58 1.22
C THR A 189 9.80 29.54 1.66
N ILE A 190 10.22 30.48 2.51
CA ILE A 190 11.56 30.47 3.11
C ILE A 190 11.81 29.20 3.92
N ARG A 191 10.77 28.70 4.61
CA ARG A 191 10.84 27.46 5.39
C ARG A 191 11.06 26.25 4.49
N GLU A 192 10.34 26.16 3.37
CA GLU A 192 10.53 25.09 2.37
C GLU A 192 11.90 25.15 1.71
N LYS A 193 12.38 26.37 1.36
CA LYS A 193 13.74 26.56 0.81
C LYS A 193 14.83 26.11 1.79
N LEU A 194 14.63 26.39 3.07
CA LEU A 194 15.55 25.95 4.12
C LEU A 194 15.47 24.42 4.32
N SER A 195 14.27 23.86 4.33
CA SER A 195 14.03 22.42 4.41
C SER A 195 14.63 21.69 3.20
N ALA A 196 14.43 22.20 2.00
CA ALA A 196 15.01 21.66 0.78
C ALA A 196 16.54 21.62 0.84
N ARG A 197 17.15 22.70 1.36
CA ARG A 197 18.61 22.79 1.50
C ARG A 197 19.20 21.88 2.59
N LEU A 198 18.48 21.70 3.71
CA LEU A 198 18.97 20.95 4.87
C LEU A 198 18.63 19.45 4.79
N PHE A 199 17.52 19.10 4.16
CA PHE A 199 16.97 17.74 4.19
C PHE A 199 16.76 17.12 2.80
N GLY A 200 17.11 17.85 1.71
CA GLY A 200 16.90 17.36 0.34
C GLY A 200 15.43 17.25 -0.09
N THR A 201 14.50 17.84 0.65
CA THR A 201 13.10 17.92 0.24
C THR A 201 12.97 18.75 -1.05
N HIS A 202 11.99 18.44 -1.91
CA HIS A 202 11.86 19.06 -3.26
C HIS A 202 13.03 18.70 -4.22
N SER A 203 13.64 17.53 -4.06
CA SER A 203 14.59 17.01 -5.04
C SER A 203 13.92 16.81 -6.40
N THR A 204 14.64 17.08 -7.47
CA THR A 204 14.22 16.69 -8.85
C THR A 204 14.70 15.28 -9.20
N THR A 205 15.54 14.69 -8.37
CA THR A 205 16.09 13.35 -8.55
C THR A 205 15.30 12.38 -7.67
N PRO A 206 14.73 11.31 -8.24
CA PRO A 206 13.97 10.31 -7.50
C PRO A 206 14.87 9.56 -6.53
N PHE A 207 14.31 9.11 -5.41
CA PHE A 207 14.85 7.95 -4.70
C PHE A 207 14.57 6.71 -5.53
N ILE A 208 15.59 5.88 -5.68
CA ILE A 208 15.51 4.54 -6.27
C ILE A 208 15.92 3.56 -5.19
N GLU A 209 15.03 2.64 -4.88
CA GLU A 209 15.14 1.78 -3.70
C GLU A 209 14.38 0.47 -3.88
N GLY A 210 14.26 -0.36 -2.83
CA GLY A 210 13.34 -1.49 -2.80
C GLY A 210 13.64 -2.57 -3.83
N ALA A 211 14.90 -2.93 -4.02
CA ALA A 211 15.28 -4.00 -4.94
C ALA A 211 14.58 -5.32 -4.58
N TRP A 212 13.92 -5.96 -5.55
CA TRP A 212 13.31 -7.27 -5.42
C TRP A 212 13.56 -8.12 -6.66
N MET A 213 14.19 -9.28 -6.48
CA MET A 213 14.48 -10.20 -7.59
C MET A 213 13.43 -11.31 -7.66
N THR A 214 12.86 -11.46 -8.86
CA THR A 214 12.00 -12.59 -9.25
C THR A 214 12.57 -13.24 -10.49
N GLU A 215 12.63 -14.57 -10.53
CA GLU A 215 12.93 -15.34 -11.74
C GLU A 215 11.63 -15.97 -12.24
N HIS A 216 11.36 -15.81 -13.53
CA HIS A 216 10.23 -16.43 -14.21
C HIS A 216 10.64 -16.87 -15.61
N ASP A 217 10.46 -18.16 -15.91
CA ASP A 217 10.75 -18.79 -17.20
C ASP A 217 12.14 -18.47 -17.77
N GLY A 218 13.18 -18.45 -16.89
CA GLY A 218 14.58 -18.19 -17.28
C GLY A 218 14.92 -16.72 -17.46
N THR A 219 13.99 -15.82 -17.18
CA THR A 219 14.19 -14.37 -17.17
C THR A 219 14.23 -13.85 -15.73
N TYR A 220 15.20 -13.00 -15.44
CA TYR A 220 15.35 -12.33 -14.15
C TYR A 220 14.73 -10.95 -14.20
N TYR A 221 13.81 -10.68 -13.28
CA TYR A 221 13.08 -9.41 -13.15
C TYR A 221 13.59 -8.69 -11.91
N LEU A 222 14.43 -7.68 -12.11
CA LEU A 222 14.86 -6.81 -11.02
C LEU A 222 13.86 -5.67 -10.86
N GLN A 223 13.00 -5.81 -9.86
CA GLN A 223 12.00 -4.81 -9.49
C GLN A 223 12.66 -3.74 -8.62
N TYR A 224 12.14 -2.50 -8.68
CA TYR A 224 12.63 -1.38 -7.89
C TYR A 224 11.55 -0.33 -7.67
N ALA A 225 11.65 0.41 -6.58
CA ALA A 225 10.70 1.45 -6.20
C ALA A 225 11.18 2.85 -6.54
N GLY A 226 10.26 3.73 -6.85
CA GLY A 226 10.44 5.17 -7.03
C GLY A 226 9.08 5.90 -7.05
N PRO A 227 9.06 7.24 -6.99
CA PRO A 227 10.17 8.16 -6.72
C PRO A 227 10.41 8.48 -5.24
N GLY A 228 9.56 8.01 -4.33
CA GLY A 228 9.63 8.25 -2.89
C GLY A 228 8.32 7.97 -2.20
N THR A 229 8.38 7.39 -1.02
CA THR A 229 7.27 6.79 -0.27
C THR A 229 6.20 7.79 0.18
N GLU A 230 6.51 9.09 0.19
CA GLU A 230 5.59 10.16 0.58
C GLU A 230 4.63 10.61 -0.53
N TYR A 231 4.85 10.17 -1.77
CA TYR A 231 4.05 10.58 -2.92
C TYR A 231 2.95 9.57 -3.27
N ASN A 232 1.83 10.06 -3.81
CA ASN A 232 0.75 9.20 -4.28
C ASN A 232 1.15 8.28 -5.44
N VAL A 233 2.21 8.65 -6.14
CA VAL A 233 2.79 7.95 -7.30
C VAL A 233 3.95 7.03 -6.92
N TYR A 234 4.14 6.71 -5.65
CA TYR A 234 5.11 5.71 -5.24
C TYR A 234 4.77 4.36 -5.85
N SER A 235 5.66 3.81 -6.67
CA SER A 235 5.37 2.71 -7.58
C SER A 235 6.58 1.80 -7.73
N ASP A 236 6.38 0.59 -8.26
CA ASP A 236 7.45 -0.34 -8.62
C ASP A 236 7.53 -0.50 -10.14
N GLY A 237 8.72 -0.27 -10.69
CA GLY A 237 9.10 -0.64 -12.05
C GLY A 237 10.01 -1.86 -12.07
N TYR A 238 10.44 -2.29 -13.26
CA TYR A 238 11.36 -3.41 -13.37
C TYR A 238 12.25 -3.35 -14.60
N TYR A 239 13.38 -4.02 -14.50
CA TYR A 239 14.31 -4.33 -15.57
C TYR A 239 14.39 -5.84 -15.73
N THR A 240 14.73 -6.32 -16.92
CA THR A 240 14.90 -7.75 -17.22
C THR A 240 16.31 -8.10 -17.66
N ALA A 241 16.75 -9.31 -17.37
CA ALA A 241 18.03 -9.85 -17.80
C ALA A 241 17.97 -11.37 -17.97
N SER A 242 18.97 -11.95 -18.66
CA SER A 242 19.18 -13.40 -18.72
C SER A 242 20.12 -13.93 -17.63
N ASN A 243 20.66 -13.04 -16.78
CA ASN A 243 21.55 -13.37 -15.67
C ASN A 243 21.23 -12.53 -14.43
N PRO A 244 21.41 -13.06 -13.22
CA PRO A 244 21.10 -12.36 -11.98
C PRO A 244 21.77 -11.00 -11.78
N LEU A 245 22.96 -10.80 -12.34
CA LEU A 245 23.72 -9.54 -12.27
C LEU A 245 23.72 -8.76 -13.57
N GLY A 246 22.80 -9.07 -14.50
CA GLY A 246 22.63 -8.35 -15.75
C GLY A 246 23.54 -8.84 -16.90
N PRO A 247 23.69 -8.05 -17.97
CA PRO A 247 23.19 -6.67 -18.14
C PRO A 247 21.67 -6.59 -18.17
N TYR A 248 21.11 -5.54 -17.60
CA TYR A 248 19.67 -5.31 -17.49
C TYR A 248 19.13 -4.41 -18.60
N THR A 249 17.91 -4.71 -19.04
CA THR A 249 17.14 -3.88 -19.98
C THR A 249 15.87 -3.39 -19.27
N TYR A 250 15.59 -2.09 -19.34
CA TYR A 250 14.38 -1.48 -18.82
C TYR A 250 13.13 -2.04 -19.51
N SER A 251 12.10 -2.34 -18.73
CA SER A 251 10.80 -2.66 -19.30
C SER A 251 9.97 -1.41 -19.52
N PRO A 252 9.58 -1.11 -20.77
CA PRO A 252 8.74 0.05 -21.07
C PRO A 252 7.28 -0.11 -20.57
N ASP A 253 6.90 -1.28 -20.06
CA ASP A 253 5.65 -1.52 -19.36
C ASP A 253 5.72 -1.17 -17.84
N SER A 254 6.85 -0.58 -17.39
CA SER A 254 6.95 0.03 -16.06
C SER A 254 6.17 1.34 -15.98
N PRO A 255 5.60 1.64 -14.77
CA PRO A 255 5.65 0.87 -13.54
C PRO A 255 4.65 -0.29 -13.58
N PHE A 256 5.01 -1.50 -13.15
CA PHE A 256 4.07 -2.62 -13.12
C PHE A 256 3.13 -2.57 -11.92
N SER A 257 3.55 -1.95 -10.82
CA SER A 257 2.74 -1.70 -9.63
C SER A 257 2.63 -0.20 -9.37
N SER A 258 1.42 0.34 -9.46
CA SER A 258 1.14 1.78 -9.31
C SER A 258 -0.34 2.03 -9.04
N LYS A 259 -0.65 2.67 -7.92
CA LYS A 259 -2.02 3.07 -7.56
C LYS A 259 -2.05 4.55 -7.15
N PRO A 260 -1.97 5.48 -8.12
CA PRO A 260 -1.87 6.91 -7.84
C PRO A 260 -3.18 7.58 -7.41
N GLY A 261 -4.33 6.92 -7.57
CA GLY A 261 -5.65 7.41 -7.22
C GLY A 261 -6.50 6.38 -6.50
N GLY A 262 -7.67 6.79 -6.02
CA GLY A 262 -8.59 5.98 -5.20
C GLY A 262 -8.48 6.32 -3.71
N PHE A 263 -9.12 5.51 -2.85
CA PHE A 263 -9.17 5.72 -1.40
C PHE A 263 -7.79 5.75 -0.75
N VAL A 264 -6.91 4.81 -1.13
CA VAL A 264 -5.51 4.73 -0.68
C VAL A 264 -4.60 4.67 -1.90
N THR A 265 -3.46 5.35 -1.82
CA THR A 265 -2.55 5.56 -2.95
C THR A 265 -1.15 5.01 -2.68
N GLY A 266 -0.30 4.98 -3.70
CA GLY A 266 1.05 4.43 -3.66
C GLY A 266 1.14 3.10 -4.39
N ALA A 267 1.77 2.09 -3.80
CA ALA A 267 2.04 0.73 -4.24
C ALA A 267 3.48 0.49 -4.72
N GLY A 268 4.44 1.13 -4.05
CA GLY A 268 5.88 0.92 -4.27
C GLY A 268 6.55 0.13 -3.14
N HIS A 269 7.82 -0.20 -3.34
CA HIS A 269 8.68 -0.99 -2.46
C HIS A 269 7.98 -2.26 -1.97
N GLY A 270 7.68 -3.11 -2.91
CA GLY A 270 6.92 -4.31 -2.69
C GLY A 270 7.69 -5.59 -2.90
N SER A 271 6.99 -6.70 -2.69
CA SER A 271 7.48 -8.05 -2.93
C SER A 271 6.50 -8.84 -3.78
N THR A 272 7.00 -9.49 -4.82
CA THR A 272 6.22 -10.36 -5.70
C THR A 272 6.44 -11.82 -5.29
N PHE A 273 5.35 -12.55 -5.03
CA PHE A 273 5.40 -13.93 -4.53
C PHE A 273 4.25 -14.76 -5.10
N GLN A 274 4.33 -16.08 -4.96
CA GLN A 274 3.25 -16.99 -5.32
C GLN A 274 2.48 -17.47 -4.09
N ASP A 275 1.16 -17.63 -4.24
CA ASP A 275 0.33 -18.30 -3.24
C ASP A 275 0.42 -19.83 -3.33
N ALA A 276 -0.30 -20.52 -2.46
CA ALA A 276 -0.33 -21.99 -2.40
C ALA A 276 -0.92 -22.66 -3.65
N HIS A 277 -1.57 -21.89 -4.52
CA HIS A 277 -2.18 -22.34 -5.76
C HIS A 277 -1.37 -21.95 -7.00
N GLY A 278 -0.23 -21.28 -6.81
CA GLY A 278 0.65 -20.79 -7.87
C GLY A 278 0.22 -19.45 -8.48
N ASN A 279 -0.79 -18.77 -7.91
CA ASN A 279 -1.15 -17.43 -8.35
C ASN A 279 -0.11 -16.42 -7.86
N TRP A 280 0.25 -15.47 -8.71
CA TRP A 280 1.16 -14.39 -8.35
C TRP A 280 0.42 -13.27 -7.62
N TRP A 281 1.08 -12.74 -6.61
CA TRP A 281 0.65 -11.60 -5.81
C TRP A 281 1.78 -10.60 -5.67
N HIS A 282 1.41 -9.32 -5.51
CA HIS A 282 2.33 -8.27 -5.16
C HIS A 282 1.86 -7.57 -3.89
N ALA A 283 2.68 -7.63 -2.85
CA ALA A 283 2.48 -6.85 -1.63
C ALA A 283 3.26 -5.54 -1.76
N ALA A 284 2.64 -4.40 -1.46
CA ALA A 284 3.26 -3.10 -1.69
C ALA A 284 2.96 -2.09 -0.57
N THR A 285 3.82 -1.10 -0.44
CA THR A 285 3.64 0.02 0.49
C THR A 285 2.59 1.00 -0.03
N MET A 286 1.56 1.23 0.78
CA MET A 286 0.51 2.23 0.53
C MET A 286 0.73 3.46 1.40
N ARG A 287 0.49 4.64 0.83
CA ARG A 287 0.73 5.91 1.47
C ARG A 287 -0.47 6.40 2.28
N VAL A 288 -0.24 6.84 3.51
CA VAL A 288 -1.12 7.74 4.28
C VAL A 288 -0.46 9.11 4.42
N SER A 289 0.71 9.20 5.04
CA SER A 289 1.58 10.39 5.13
C SER A 289 0.85 11.66 5.60
N VAL A 290 0.05 11.54 6.66
CA VAL A 290 -0.66 12.67 7.28
C VAL A 290 0.10 13.17 8.51
N ASN A 291 0.33 12.30 9.49
CA ASN A 291 1.05 12.64 10.71
C ASN A 291 2.57 12.65 10.51
N HIS A 292 3.05 11.82 9.60
CA HIS A 292 4.47 11.72 9.22
C HIS A 292 4.58 11.12 7.81
N HIS A 293 5.64 11.44 7.05
CA HIS A 293 5.84 10.86 5.71
C HIS A 293 6.00 9.32 5.71
N PHE A 294 6.40 8.73 6.84
CA PHE A 294 6.44 7.28 7.04
C PHE A 294 5.15 6.70 7.65
N GLU A 295 4.05 7.39 7.66
CA GLU A 295 2.76 6.82 7.99
C GLU A 295 2.23 6.06 6.78
N ARG A 296 2.42 4.74 6.80
CA ARG A 296 2.22 3.86 5.65
C ARG A 296 1.41 2.63 6.02
N ARG A 297 0.84 1.99 5.02
CA ARG A 297 0.06 0.75 5.13
C ARG A 297 0.54 -0.26 4.10
N ILE A 298 -0.02 -1.46 4.13
CA ILE A 298 0.28 -2.51 3.15
C ILE A 298 -0.96 -2.77 2.31
N GLY A 299 -0.75 -2.83 0.99
CA GLY A 299 -1.70 -3.34 0.00
C GLY A 299 -1.25 -4.69 -0.52
N LEU A 300 -2.22 -5.53 -0.90
CA LEU A 300 -2.00 -6.82 -1.52
C LEU A 300 -2.81 -6.87 -2.82
N PHE A 301 -2.15 -7.15 -3.92
CA PHE A 301 -2.72 -7.07 -5.26
C PHE A 301 -2.44 -8.33 -6.07
N PRO A 302 -3.39 -8.82 -6.88
CA PRO A 302 -3.12 -9.84 -7.88
C PRO A 302 -2.07 -9.36 -8.88
N ALA A 303 -1.10 -10.22 -9.18
CA ALA A 303 -0.05 -9.95 -10.15
C ALA A 303 0.13 -11.14 -11.09
N GLY A 304 0.88 -10.96 -12.16
CA GLY A 304 1.13 -12.05 -13.11
C GLY A 304 2.13 -11.68 -14.18
N PHE A 305 2.42 -12.68 -15.00
CA PHE A 305 3.18 -12.53 -16.22
C PHE A 305 2.26 -12.88 -17.39
N ASP A 306 2.23 -12.07 -18.42
CA ASP A 306 1.50 -12.40 -19.63
C ASP A 306 2.30 -13.33 -20.55
N GLU A 307 1.71 -13.69 -21.68
CA GLU A 307 2.34 -14.61 -22.65
C GLU A 307 3.65 -14.11 -23.27
N ASP A 308 3.91 -12.80 -23.22
CA ASP A 308 5.16 -12.19 -23.68
C ASP A 308 6.17 -12.01 -22.53
N GLY A 309 5.84 -12.46 -21.32
CA GLY A 309 6.65 -12.30 -20.11
C GLY A 309 6.57 -10.87 -19.51
N THR A 310 5.56 -10.07 -19.86
CA THR A 310 5.35 -8.77 -19.22
C THR A 310 4.84 -8.99 -17.80
N LEU A 311 5.57 -8.51 -16.81
CA LEU A 311 5.11 -8.47 -15.42
C LEU A 311 4.07 -7.35 -15.27
N PHE A 312 2.92 -7.68 -14.69
CA PHE A 312 1.85 -6.72 -14.41
C PHE A 312 1.22 -6.94 -13.02
N CYS A 313 0.52 -5.93 -12.53
CA CYS A 313 -0.22 -5.96 -11.27
C CYS A 313 -1.62 -5.38 -11.50
N ASN A 314 -2.68 -6.09 -11.09
CA ASN A 314 -4.03 -5.60 -11.23
C ASN A 314 -4.42 -4.74 -10.03
N GLN A 315 -4.34 -3.43 -10.20
CA GLN A 315 -4.67 -2.42 -9.20
C GLN A 315 -5.92 -1.59 -9.57
N THR A 316 -6.58 -1.96 -10.67
CA THR A 316 -7.88 -1.41 -11.04
C THR A 316 -8.90 -1.78 -9.97
N PHE A 317 -9.47 -0.79 -9.30
CA PHE A 317 -10.26 -0.99 -8.08
C PHE A 317 -9.52 -1.75 -6.97
N GLY A 318 -8.20 -1.61 -6.88
CA GLY A 318 -7.36 -2.35 -5.92
C GLY A 318 -7.62 -2.03 -4.44
N ASP A 319 -8.46 -1.04 -4.12
CA ASP A 319 -8.96 -0.70 -2.79
C ASP A 319 -10.44 -1.11 -2.57
N TYR A 320 -10.98 -1.96 -3.46
CA TYR A 320 -12.30 -2.59 -3.30
C TYR A 320 -12.14 -4.04 -2.83
N PRO A 321 -13.22 -4.64 -2.26
CA PRO A 321 -13.17 -6.02 -1.82
C PRO A 321 -12.83 -6.98 -2.97
N THR A 322 -11.75 -7.73 -2.81
CA THR A 322 -11.21 -8.68 -3.79
C THR A 322 -11.19 -10.09 -3.19
N VAL A 323 -11.57 -11.08 -3.97
CA VAL A 323 -11.54 -12.49 -3.55
C VAL A 323 -10.12 -13.03 -3.63
N VAL A 324 -9.68 -13.70 -2.57
CA VAL A 324 -8.51 -14.57 -2.62
C VAL A 324 -8.96 -15.91 -3.20
N PRO A 325 -8.41 -16.33 -4.35
CA PRO A 325 -8.82 -17.57 -5.00
C PRO A 325 -8.48 -18.82 -4.15
N ASP A 326 -9.33 -19.83 -4.24
CA ASP A 326 -9.12 -21.16 -3.66
C ASP A 326 -8.58 -22.18 -4.68
N GLY A 327 -7.99 -21.71 -5.77
CA GLY A 327 -7.39 -22.45 -6.87
C GLY A 327 -6.69 -21.53 -7.86
N PRO A 328 -6.17 -22.06 -8.99
CA PRO A 328 -5.60 -21.22 -10.05
C PRO A 328 -6.61 -20.22 -10.58
N ALA A 329 -6.19 -18.95 -10.76
CA ALA A 329 -7.05 -17.85 -11.20
C ALA A 329 -6.31 -16.95 -12.20
N ASP A 330 -7.07 -16.29 -13.06
CA ASP A 330 -6.54 -15.24 -13.94
C ASP A 330 -6.40 -13.93 -13.14
N PRO A 331 -5.18 -13.39 -12.93
CA PRO A 331 -4.98 -12.21 -12.12
C PRO A 331 -5.60 -10.94 -12.71
N TRP A 332 -5.94 -10.93 -13.99
CA TRP A 332 -6.55 -9.78 -14.67
C TRP A 332 -8.07 -9.87 -14.75
N HIS A 333 -8.63 -11.03 -15.14
CA HIS A 333 -10.06 -11.19 -15.40
C HIS A 333 -10.87 -11.60 -14.18
N ASP A 334 -10.29 -12.39 -13.26
CA ASP A 334 -11.03 -12.94 -12.12
C ASP A 334 -11.10 -11.98 -10.91
N HIS A 335 -10.43 -10.84 -10.96
CA HIS A 335 -10.32 -9.88 -9.86
C HIS A 335 -11.09 -8.56 -10.09
N SER A 336 -12.16 -8.58 -10.87
CA SER A 336 -13.09 -7.44 -10.97
C SER A 336 -13.82 -7.22 -9.64
N PRO A 337 -14.18 -5.96 -9.28
CA PRO A 337 -14.86 -5.70 -8.03
C PRO A 337 -16.21 -6.42 -7.99
N ARG A 338 -16.41 -7.23 -6.96
CA ARG A 338 -17.67 -7.99 -6.78
C ARG A 338 -18.80 -7.12 -6.28
N TRP A 339 -18.47 -6.14 -5.45
CA TRP A 339 -19.41 -5.20 -4.84
C TRP A 339 -18.91 -3.79 -5.06
N MET A 340 -19.82 -2.93 -5.45
CA MET A 340 -19.52 -1.52 -5.66
C MET A 340 -19.69 -0.74 -4.37
N LEU A 341 -18.96 0.37 -4.26
CA LEU A 341 -19.06 1.29 -3.15
C LEU A 341 -20.45 1.97 -3.14
N GLN A 342 -21.09 1.96 -1.98
CA GLN A 342 -22.43 2.49 -1.77
C GLN A 342 -22.45 3.78 -0.93
N SER A 343 -21.35 4.05 -0.21
CA SER A 343 -21.27 5.12 0.79
C SER A 343 -20.75 6.46 0.27
N TYR A 344 -20.23 6.52 -0.96
CA TYR A 344 -19.61 7.73 -1.50
C TYR A 344 -20.55 8.94 -1.40
N ARG A 345 -20.08 10.00 -0.71
CA ARG A 345 -20.82 11.24 -0.48
C ARG A 345 -22.24 11.07 0.08
N SER A 346 -22.51 9.96 0.75
CA SER A 346 -23.77 9.77 1.46
C SER A 346 -23.90 10.79 2.62
N ALA A 347 -25.12 11.04 3.05
CA ALA A 347 -25.35 11.94 4.18
C ALA A 347 -24.74 11.35 5.46
N THR A 348 -24.07 12.19 6.22
CA THR A 348 -23.44 11.80 7.49
C THR A 348 -23.84 12.75 8.62
N SER A 349 -23.89 12.21 9.82
CA SER A 349 -24.04 12.96 11.06
C SER A 349 -23.16 12.39 12.15
N ALA A 350 -22.81 13.18 13.14
CA ALA A 350 -22.00 12.73 14.25
C ALA A 350 -22.48 13.37 15.57
N THR A 351 -22.18 12.72 16.70
CA THR A 351 -22.47 13.27 18.03
C THR A 351 -21.73 14.58 18.28
N SER A 352 -20.51 14.67 17.77
CA SER A 352 -19.66 15.87 17.77
C SER A 352 -18.59 15.78 16.68
N HIS A 353 -17.87 16.86 16.43
CA HIS A 353 -16.67 16.82 15.60
C HIS A 353 -15.63 17.87 16.00
N ALA A 354 -14.36 17.57 15.78
CA ALA A 354 -13.26 18.51 15.91
C ALA A 354 -13.28 19.53 14.75
N GLN A 355 -12.72 20.70 14.99
CA GLN A 355 -12.68 21.76 13.95
C GLN A 355 -11.91 21.27 12.71
N GLY A 356 -12.53 21.35 11.54
CA GLY A 356 -11.95 20.91 10.26
C GLY A 356 -12.02 19.40 10.01
N HIS A 357 -12.68 18.64 10.90
CA HIS A 357 -12.81 17.18 10.80
C HIS A 357 -14.28 16.77 10.90
N GLY A 358 -15.10 17.26 9.96
CA GLY A 358 -16.52 16.98 9.88
C GLY A 358 -16.84 15.55 9.43
N PRO A 359 -18.06 15.06 9.71
CA PRO A 359 -18.46 13.68 9.42
C PRO A 359 -18.44 13.32 7.94
N GLU A 360 -18.59 14.29 7.03
CA GLU A 360 -18.52 14.11 5.58
C GLU A 360 -17.16 13.61 5.08
N LEU A 361 -16.08 13.85 5.82
CA LEU A 361 -14.73 13.40 5.51
C LEU A 361 -14.52 11.90 5.70
N ALA A 362 -15.47 11.19 6.28
CA ALA A 362 -15.41 9.73 6.40
C ALA A 362 -16.01 8.99 5.18
N VAL A 363 -16.52 9.73 4.17
CA VAL A 363 -17.18 9.17 2.98
C VAL A 363 -16.78 9.88 1.68
N ASP A 364 -15.64 10.56 1.67
CA ASP A 364 -15.13 11.33 0.52
C ASP A 364 -14.12 10.54 -0.34
N GLU A 365 -13.80 9.30 0.07
CA GLU A 365 -12.86 8.38 -0.60
C GLU A 365 -11.40 8.89 -0.64
N ASP A 366 -10.98 9.55 0.45
CA ASP A 366 -9.57 9.90 0.68
C ASP A 366 -9.15 9.48 2.10
N ILE A 367 -8.27 8.48 2.23
CA ILE A 367 -7.76 8.00 3.53
C ILE A 367 -7.03 9.09 4.33
N ARG A 368 -6.67 10.20 3.70
CA ARG A 368 -5.90 11.32 4.28
C ARG A 368 -6.79 12.40 4.88
N THR A 369 -8.10 12.29 4.71
CA THR A 369 -9.11 13.09 5.38
C THR A 369 -9.87 12.23 6.38
N TRP A 370 -10.41 12.81 7.43
CA TRP A 370 -11.13 12.03 8.42
C TRP A 370 -12.09 12.86 9.25
N TRP A 371 -13.17 12.23 9.67
CA TRP A 371 -13.92 12.69 10.81
C TRP A 371 -13.17 12.40 12.10
N ALA A 372 -13.12 13.38 13.02
CA ALA A 372 -12.67 13.20 14.38
C ALA A 372 -13.72 13.73 15.33
N ALA A 373 -14.01 12.99 16.41
CA ALA A 373 -14.93 13.43 17.45
C ALA A 373 -14.46 14.72 18.13
N GLY A 374 -15.39 15.53 18.63
CA GLY A 374 -15.10 16.77 19.35
C GLY A 374 -14.60 16.55 20.78
N SER A 375 -14.61 15.31 21.27
CA SER A 375 -14.16 14.95 22.61
C SER A 375 -13.52 13.56 22.66
N THR A 376 -12.84 13.26 23.77
CA THR A 376 -12.23 11.94 24.03
C THR A 376 -13.19 11.00 24.78
N ARG A 377 -14.46 11.34 24.90
CA ARG A 377 -15.42 10.55 25.67
C ARG A 377 -15.82 9.29 24.91
N PRO A 378 -15.94 8.14 25.58
CA PRO A 378 -16.63 6.98 24.99
C PRO A 378 -18.07 7.33 24.60
N GLY A 379 -18.56 6.71 23.51
CA GLY A 379 -19.91 6.95 23.00
C GLY A 379 -19.99 8.02 21.90
N GLU A 380 -18.87 8.65 21.53
CA GLU A 380 -18.83 9.47 20.31
C GLU A 380 -19.11 8.59 19.08
N ALA A 381 -20.02 9.03 18.22
CA ALA A 381 -20.53 8.21 17.14
C ALA A 381 -20.63 8.98 15.81
N LEU A 382 -20.33 8.27 14.73
CA LEU A 382 -20.59 8.66 13.34
C LEU A 382 -21.74 7.82 12.79
N THR A 383 -22.73 8.47 12.16
CA THR A 383 -23.85 7.79 11.48
C THR A 383 -23.86 8.18 10.00
N LEU A 384 -23.93 7.17 9.14
CA LEU A 384 -24.11 7.25 7.70
C LEU A 384 -25.56 6.97 7.36
N ASP A 385 -26.18 7.76 6.48
CA ASP A 385 -27.50 7.54 5.85
C ASP A 385 -27.33 7.44 4.33
N MET A 386 -27.56 6.27 3.77
CA MET A 386 -27.50 6.04 2.32
C MET A 386 -28.77 6.49 1.58
N GLY A 387 -29.72 7.14 2.27
CA GLY A 387 -30.97 7.67 1.72
C GLY A 387 -32.05 6.62 1.50
N THR A 388 -31.69 5.47 0.96
CA THR A 388 -32.58 4.32 0.73
C THR A 388 -31.91 3.03 1.18
N PRO A 389 -32.68 1.99 1.58
CA PRO A 389 -32.10 0.68 1.86
C PRO A 389 -31.41 0.10 0.62
N ARG A 390 -30.19 -0.45 0.81
CA ARG A 390 -29.37 -1.09 -0.22
C ARG A 390 -28.92 -2.45 0.27
N THR A 391 -28.70 -3.39 -0.64
CA THR A 391 -28.17 -4.72 -0.29
C THR A 391 -26.67 -4.61 0.02
N VAL A 392 -26.34 -4.67 1.30
CA VAL A 392 -24.96 -4.57 1.80
C VAL A 392 -24.35 -5.96 1.95
N HIS A 393 -23.12 -6.11 1.48
CA HIS A 393 -22.32 -7.34 1.54
C HIS A 393 -21.12 -7.22 2.47
N ALA A 394 -20.49 -6.04 2.50
CA ALA A 394 -19.33 -5.79 3.35
C ALA A 394 -19.26 -4.30 3.77
N ILE A 395 -18.63 -4.06 4.92
CA ILE A 395 -18.35 -2.72 5.43
C ILE A 395 -16.88 -2.70 5.85
N GLN A 396 -16.13 -1.71 5.34
CA GLN A 396 -14.76 -1.45 5.79
C GLN A 396 -14.76 -0.20 6.67
N VAL A 397 -14.24 -0.35 7.91
CA VAL A 397 -14.01 0.76 8.83
C VAL A 397 -12.51 1.05 8.84
N ASN A 398 -12.15 2.26 8.41
CA ASN A 398 -10.77 2.73 8.39
C ASN A 398 -10.60 3.81 9.46
N LEU A 399 -9.77 3.53 10.46
CA LEU A 399 -9.50 4.42 11.57
C LEU A 399 -8.40 5.42 11.22
N ALA A 400 -8.45 6.63 11.78
CA ALA A 400 -7.43 7.65 11.66
C ALA A 400 -6.71 7.90 12.99
N ASP A 401 -5.45 8.33 12.92
CA ASP A 401 -4.62 8.68 14.06
C ASP A 401 -4.68 10.21 14.31
N HIS A 402 -5.81 10.70 14.91
CA HIS A 402 -5.99 12.12 15.14
C HIS A 402 -5.22 12.60 16.36
N GLU A 403 -4.23 13.48 16.15
CA GLU A 403 -3.43 14.16 17.21
C GLU A 403 -2.87 13.23 18.30
N MET A 404 -2.56 11.97 17.98
CA MET A 404 -2.12 10.96 18.94
C MET A 404 -0.89 11.39 19.76
N VAL A 405 -0.07 12.29 19.20
CA VAL A 405 1.07 12.88 19.90
C VAL A 405 0.69 13.65 21.17
N LYS A 406 -0.55 14.15 21.27
CA LYS A 406 -1.04 14.87 22.46
C LYS A 406 -1.47 13.91 23.58
N HIS A 407 -1.78 12.67 23.23
CA HIS A 407 -2.35 11.67 24.15
C HIS A 407 -1.31 10.66 24.63
N LYS A 408 -0.44 10.21 23.74
CA LYS A 408 0.62 9.27 24.11
C LYS A 408 1.66 9.95 24.99
N PRO A 409 1.97 9.40 26.20
CA PRO A 409 3.07 9.90 27.01
C PRO A 409 4.38 9.89 26.23
N ALA A 410 5.21 10.94 26.42
CA ALA A 410 6.50 11.00 25.78
C ALA A 410 7.40 9.86 26.29
N ARG A 411 8.13 9.21 25.39
CA ARG A 411 9.15 8.24 25.77
C ARG A 411 10.30 8.97 26.48
N PRO A 412 10.78 8.49 27.63
CA PRO A 412 12.01 9.02 28.21
C PRO A 412 13.18 8.79 27.24
N LEU A 413 13.96 9.82 26.99
CA LEU A 413 15.21 9.66 26.23
C LEU A 413 16.16 8.77 27.02
N ARG A 414 16.69 7.73 26.39
CA ARG A 414 17.63 6.79 27.01
C ARG A 414 19.08 7.35 26.98
N ASP A 415 19.37 8.21 26.00
CA ASP A 415 20.68 8.76 25.72
C ASP A 415 20.56 10.26 25.36
N PRO A 416 21.43 11.16 25.88
CA PRO A 416 21.50 12.55 25.44
C PRO A 416 21.70 12.73 23.93
N ASP A 417 22.33 11.77 23.26
CA ASP A 417 22.54 11.82 21.81
C ASP A 417 21.27 11.48 21.02
N GLU A 418 20.28 10.79 21.61
CA GLU A 418 18.92 10.65 21.02
C GLU A 418 18.24 12.01 20.80
N ALA A 419 18.58 13.03 21.59
CA ALA A 419 18.03 14.38 21.43
C ALA A 419 18.60 15.13 20.21
N ARG A 420 19.76 14.72 19.72
CA ARG A 420 20.44 15.35 18.57
C ARG A 420 20.06 14.73 17.25
N ASP A 421 19.86 13.41 17.25
CA ASP A 421 19.47 12.62 16.08
C ASP A 421 17.96 12.35 16.07
N ALA A 422 17.41 12.08 14.88
CA ALA A 422 16.07 11.55 14.78
C ALA A 422 16.03 10.15 15.38
N PHE A 423 15.12 9.90 16.31
CA PHE A 423 14.84 8.57 16.80
C PHE A 423 13.44 8.12 16.35
N ARG A 424 13.26 6.84 16.28
CA ARG A 424 11.99 6.20 15.97
C ARG A 424 11.90 4.90 16.78
N ALA A 425 10.81 4.71 17.49
CA ALA A 425 10.61 3.55 18.32
C ALA A 425 9.24 2.92 18.07
N VAL A 426 9.21 1.62 17.97
CA VAL A 426 7.97 0.84 17.92
C VAL A 426 7.34 0.84 19.31
N VAL A 427 6.03 1.06 19.38
CA VAL A 427 5.25 0.87 20.60
C VAL A 427 4.95 -0.61 20.74
N VAL A 428 5.54 -1.25 21.74
CA VAL A 428 5.42 -2.70 21.94
C VAL A 428 4.13 -3.09 22.68
N GLU A 429 3.51 -2.14 23.39
CA GLU A 429 2.24 -2.36 24.09
C GLU A 429 1.09 -2.49 23.09
N ASP A 430 0.17 -3.40 23.36
CA ASP A 430 -1.08 -3.50 22.63
C ASP A 430 -2.06 -2.42 23.12
N VAL A 431 -2.36 -1.48 22.25
CA VAL A 431 -3.26 -0.34 22.50
C VAL A 431 -4.35 -0.28 21.43
N PRO A 432 -5.30 -1.23 21.44
CA PRO A 432 -6.30 -1.33 20.39
C PRO A 432 -7.31 -0.18 20.43
N VAL A 433 -7.78 0.21 19.26
CA VAL A 433 -9.01 0.99 19.12
C VAL A 433 -10.19 0.04 19.22
N ARG A 434 -11.18 0.40 20.05
CA ARG A 434 -12.39 -0.40 20.22
C ARG A 434 -13.61 0.43 19.84
N TYR A 435 -14.49 -0.18 19.06
CA TYR A 435 -15.72 0.45 18.60
C TYR A 435 -16.84 -0.57 18.42
N LEU A 436 -18.07 -0.07 18.43
CA LEU A 436 -19.28 -0.80 18.06
C LEU A 436 -19.68 -0.41 16.65
N LEU A 437 -19.95 -1.37 15.77
CA LEU A 437 -20.52 -1.15 14.44
C LEU A 437 -21.92 -1.75 14.39
N GLU A 438 -22.88 -0.94 13.99
CA GLU A 438 -24.28 -1.31 13.87
C GLU A 438 -24.85 -0.90 12.52
N ALA A 439 -25.84 -1.65 12.02
CA ALA A 439 -26.57 -1.35 10.81
C ALA A 439 -28.09 -1.35 11.08
N SER A 440 -28.82 -0.55 10.31
CA SER A 440 -30.28 -0.46 10.42
C SER A 440 -30.91 -0.18 9.05
N GLU A 441 -32.09 -0.72 8.80
CA GLU A 441 -32.90 -0.39 7.64
C GLU A 441 -33.76 0.86 7.88
N ASP A 442 -34.28 1.04 9.10
CA ASP A 442 -35.30 2.04 9.45
C ASP A 442 -34.78 3.18 10.37
N GLY A 443 -33.54 3.08 10.87
CA GLY A 443 -32.94 4.03 11.82
C GLY A 443 -33.40 3.84 13.26
N THR A 444 -34.24 2.86 13.53
CA THR A 444 -34.81 2.58 14.87
C THR A 444 -34.41 1.22 15.41
N THR A 445 -34.39 0.20 14.55
CA THR A 445 -33.99 -1.17 14.87
C THR A 445 -32.57 -1.40 14.39
N TRP A 446 -31.64 -1.67 15.31
CA TRP A 446 -30.22 -1.81 15.02
C TRP A 446 -29.74 -3.24 15.21
N VAL A 447 -28.92 -3.70 14.27
CA VAL A 447 -28.24 -4.99 14.28
C VAL A 447 -26.76 -4.73 14.50
N THR A 448 -26.18 -5.34 15.55
CA THR A 448 -24.74 -5.27 15.80
C THR A 448 -24.00 -6.15 14.80
N LEU A 449 -23.05 -5.56 14.10
CA LEU A 449 -22.18 -6.24 13.12
C LEU A 449 -20.79 -6.52 13.69
N HIS A 450 -20.30 -5.65 14.58
CA HIS A 450 -19.05 -5.83 15.30
C HIS A 450 -19.14 -5.15 16.67
N ASP A 451 -18.67 -5.86 17.69
CA ASP A 451 -18.55 -5.36 19.07
C ASP A 451 -17.11 -5.48 19.56
N GLY A 452 -16.38 -4.37 19.51
CA GLY A 452 -15.00 -4.26 20.00
C GLY A 452 -14.87 -4.38 21.52
N GLY A 453 -15.98 -4.39 22.28
CA GLY A 453 -15.99 -4.73 23.70
C GLY A 453 -15.79 -6.22 23.94
N VAL A 454 -16.15 -7.06 22.95
CA VAL A 454 -16.03 -8.52 22.97
C VAL A 454 -14.79 -8.98 22.17
N ASP A 455 -14.56 -8.40 20.99
CA ASP A 455 -13.36 -8.68 20.17
C ASP A 455 -12.24 -7.68 20.51
N PRO A 456 -11.19 -8.12 21.23
CA PRO A 456 -10.10 -7.24 21.67
C PRO A 456 -9.07 -6.94 20.56
N SER A 457 -9.22 -7.51 19.36
CA SER A 457 -8.23 -7.36 18.30
C SER A 457 -8.14 -5.92 17.78
N ASP A 458 -6.90 -5.44 17.56
CA ASP A 458 -6.65 -4.15 16.93
C ASP A 458 -6.69 -4.32 15.41
N ALA A 459 -7.64 -3.66 14.77
CA ALA A 459 -7.93 -3.81 13.36
C ALA A 459 -8.31 -2.44 12.76
N PRO A 460 -7.31 -1.59 12.42
CA PRO A 460 -7.57 -0.22 11.98
C PRO A 460 -8.19 -0.12 10.58
N HIS A 461 -8.19 -1.20 9.80
CA HIS A 461 -8.76 -1.26 8.46
C HIS A 461 -9.71 -2.46 8.30
N ARG A 462 -10.51 -2.71 9.33
CA ARG A 462 -11.36 -3.90 9.43
C ARG A 462 -12.39 -3.97 8.32
N LEU A 463 -12.34 -5.06 7.54
CA LEU A 463 -13.39 -5.46 6.61
C LEU A 463 -14.35 -6.43 7.31
N ILE A 464 -15.58 -5.99 7.53
CA ILE A 464 -16.66 -6.79 8.10
C ILE A 464 -17.52 -7.30 6.96
N ARG A 465 -17.40 -8.59 6.68
CA ARG A 465 -18.23 -9.26 5.68
C ARG A 465 -19.51 -9.77 6.32
N LEU A 466 -20.65 -9.47 5.70
CA LEU A 466 -21.93 -9.98 6.15
C LEU A 466 -22.13 -11.42 5.65
N GLN A 467 -22.43 -12.34 6.57
CA GLN A 467 -22.68 -13.75 6.22
C GLN A 467 -23.89 -13.88 5.30
N GLN A 468 -24.92 -13.08 5.53
CA GLN A 468 -26.09 -12.94 4.68
C GLN A 468 -26.30 -11.47 4.39
N PRO A 469 -26.27 -11.05 3.12
CA PRO A 469 -26.61 -9.68 2.75
C PRO A 469 -28.04 -9.35 3.14
N PHE A 470 -28.25 -8.14 3.65
CA PHE A 470 -29.60 -7.64 3.97
C PHE A 470 -29.73 -6.15 3.61
N PRO A 471 -30.97 -5.63 3.50
CA PRO A 471 -31.21 -4.22 3.25
C PRO A 471 -30.72 -3.37 4.42
N VAL A 472 -29.83 -2.40 4.14
CA VAL A 472 -29.29 -1.44 5.10
C VAL A 472 -29.43 -0.04 4.52
N ARG A 473 -29.92 0.90 5.32
CA ARG A 473 -29.90 2.33 5.01
C ARG A 473 -28.93 3.09 5.91
N PHE A 474 -28.91 2.74 7.20
CA PHE A 474 -28.11 3.45 8.18
C PHE A 474 -26.97 2.56 8.70
N ILE A 475 -25.80 3.16 8.89
CA ILE A 475 -24.67 2.53 9.56
C ILE A 475 -24.16 3.47 10.62
N ARG A 476 -23.92 2.94 11.84
CA ARG A 476 -23.39 3.71 12.97
C ARG A 476 -22.14 3.07 13.50
N VAL A 477 -21.10 3.88 13.70
CA VAL A 477 -19.85 3.48 14.36
C VAL A 477 -19.71 4.29 15.62
N THR A 478 -19.64 3.62 16.78
CA THR A 478 -19.56 4.24 18.10
C THR A 478 -18.24 3.89 18.77
N GLY A 479 -17.44 4.88 19.14
CA GLY A 479 -16.16 4.68 19.83
C GLY A 479 -16.36 4.18 21.26
N ILE A 480 -15.68 3.08 21.61
CA ILE A 480 -15.67 2.51 22.98
C ILE A 480 -14.41 2.97 23.71
N SER A 481 -13.25 2.79 23.11
CA SER A 481 -11.97 3.25 23.68
C SER A 481 -10.93 3.53 22.60
N MET A 482 -10.10 4.54 22.87
CA MET A 482 -8.97 4.92 22.03
C MET A 482 -7.65 4.75 22.79
N PRO A 483 -6.56 4.44 22.09
CA PRO A 483 -5.23 4.41 22.68
C PRO A 483 -4.94 5.69 23.48
N TRP A 484 -4.43 5.52 24.70
CA TRP A 484 -4.04 6.62 25.61
C TRP A 484 -5.15 7.67 25.86
N GLY A 485 -6.43 7.28 25.71
CA GLY A 485 -7.55 8.20 25.86
C GLY A 485 -7.65 9.25 24.76
N GLY A 486 -7.22 8.90 23.55
CA GLY A 486 -7.28 9.76 22.37
C GLY A 486 -8.68 10.00 21.84
N VAL A 487 -8.77 10.78 20.76
CA VAL A 487 -10.03 11.11 20.07
C VAL A 487 -10.40 10.01 19.11
N PHE A 488 -11.67 9.60 19.08
CA PHE A 488 -12.17 8.63 18.10
C PHE A 488 -12.24 9.29 16.71
N ALA A 489 -11.62 8.64 15.70
CA ALA A 489 -11.52 9.20 14.36
C ALA A 489 -11.61 8.11 13.27
N ILE A 490 -12.28 8.44 12.17
CA ILE A 490 -12.56 7.54 11.04
C ILE A 490 -12.19 8.26 9.74
N SER A 491 -11.24 7.70 8.98
CA SER A 491 -10.86 8.17 7.66
C SER A 491 -11.68 7.57 6.53
N GLY A 492 -12.36 6.43 6.76
CA GLY A 492 -13.22 5.83 5.75
C GLY A 492 -14.24 4.88 6.34
N LEU A 493 -15.52 5.19 6.15
CA LEU A 493 -16.64 4.29 6.41
C LEU A 493 -17.19 3.83 5.05
N ARG A 494 -16.62 2.75 4.54
CA ARG A 494 -16.84 2.26 3.19
C ARG A 494 -17.81 1.09 3.18
N VAL A 495 -18.92 1.24 2.47
CA VAL A 495 -20.00 0.25 2.39
C VAL A 495 -20.03 -0.33 0.98
N PHE A 496 -19.98 -1.63 0.87
CA PHE A 496 -19.93 -2.35 -0.40
C PHE A 496 -21.15 -3.24 -0.60
N GLY A 497 -21.71 -3.18 -1.79
CA GLY A 497 -22.93 -3.93 -2.08
C GLY A 497 -23.48 -3.69 -3.47
N HIS A 498 -24.81 -3.82 -3.59
CA HIS A 498 -25.57 -3.61 -4.81
C HIS A 498 -26.80 -2.73 -4.51
N ASP A 499 -27.05 -1.73 -5.32
CA ASP A 499 -28.24 -0.87 -5.16
C ASP A 499 -29.23 -0.94 -6.34
N GLY A 500 -28.92 -1.72 -7.37
CA GLY A 500 -29.78 -1.89 -8.55
C GLY A 500 -29.83 -0.71 -9.49
N ARG A 501 -29.05 0.36 -9.25
CA ARG A 501 -28.95 1.49 -10.19
C ARG A 501 -28.44 1.06 -11.55
N PRO A 502 -28.88 1.68 -12.66
CA PRO A 502 -28.19 1.52 -13.94
C PRO A 502 -26.73 1.93 -13.85
N ARG A 503 -25.88 1.23 -14.60
CA ARG A 503 -24.50 1.66 -14.80
C ARG A 503 -24.44 2.97 -15.56
N PRO A 504 -23.39 3.81 -15.41
CA PRO A 504 -23.21 5.01 -16.21
C PRO A 504 -23.10 4.70 -17.70
N ALA A 505 -23.31 5.71 -18.55
CA ALA A 505 -23.05 5.60 -19.99
C ALA A 505 -21.55 5.41 -20.25
N ALA A 506 -21.22 4.78 -21.38
CA ALA A 506 -19.85 4.64 -21.83
C ALA A 506 -19.21 5.99 -22.14
N VAL A 507 -17.95 6.15 -21.82
CA VAL A 507 -17.17 7.38 -21.99
C VAL A 507 -16.11 7.20 -23.07
N VAL A 508 -15.97 8.19 -23.95
CA VAL A 508 -14.88 8.25 -24.94
C VAL A 508 -13.94 9.39 -24.56
N PRO A 509 -12.65 9.11 -24.27
CA PRO A 509 -11.71 10.14 -23.89
C PRO A 509 -11.25 10.98 -25.09
N ARG A 510 -10.86 12.24 -24.78
CA ARG A 510 -10.09 13.10 -25.67
C ARG A 510 -8.67 13.18 -25.14
N LEU A 511 -7.70 12.78 -25.96
CA LEU A 511 -6.30 12.63 -25.59
C LEU A 511 -5.44 13.72 -26.23
N GLN A 512 -4.46 14.22 -25.49
CA GLN A 512 -3.46 15.15 -25.98
C GLN A 512 -2.13 14.87 -25.30
N ARG A 513 -1.09 14.50 -26.06
CA ARG A 513 0.28 14.44 -25.53
C ARG A 513 0.71 15.88 -25.17
N THR A 514 1.10 16.12 -23.94
CA THR A 514 1.49 17.44 -23.43
C THR A 514 3.00 17.56 -23.26
N GLN A 515 3.66 16.45 -22.95
CA GLN A 515 5.11 16.31 -22.84
C GLN A 515 5.51 14.89 -23.29
N PRO A 516 6.79 14.61 -23.56
CA PRO A 516 7.22 13.24 -23.90
C PRO A 516 6.77 12.17 -22.92
N THR A 517 6.63 12.53 -21.63
CA THR A 517 6.22 11.64 -20.54
C THR A 517 4.85 11.98 -19.96
N ALA A 518 4.04 12.83 -20.60
CA ALA A 518 2.75 13.24 -20.05
C ALA A 518 1.68 13.39 -21.11
N ALA A 519 0.44 13.11 -20.73
CA ALA A 519 -0.73 13.32 -21.57
C ALA A 519 -1.89 13.91 -20.77
N ARG A 520 -2.67 14.75 -21.41
CA ARG A 520 -3.94 15.23 -20.89
C ARG A 520 -5.06 14.34 -21.40
N VAL A 521 -5.80 13.77 -20.44
CA VAL A 521 -7.00 12.97 -20.69
C VAL A 521 -8.21 13.77 -20.26
N ARG A 522 -9.15 14.00 -21.17
CA ARG A 522 -10.42 14.69 -20.90
C ARG A 522 -11.57 13.77 -21.23
N TRP A 523 -12.61 13.84 -20.42
CA TRP A 523 -13.81 13.04 -20.63
C TRP A 523 -15.07 13.81 -20.22
N GLN A 524 -16.20 13.29 -20.65
CA GLN A 524 -17.50 13.75 -20.19
C GLN A 524 -18.29 12.51 -19.79
N ALA A 525 -18.37 12.29 -18.48
CA ALA A 525 -19.27 11.30 -17.90
C ALA A 525 -20.67 11.91 -17.73
N ASP A 526 -21.69 11.06 -17.69
CA ASP A 526 -23.02 11.51 -17.32
C ASP A 526 -23.13 11.76 -15.80
N ASP A 527 -24.22 12.42 -15.39
CA ASP A 527 -24.44 12.79 -13.98
C ASP A 527 -24.68 11.58 -13.07
N SER A 528 -24.83 10.37 -13.62
CA SER A 528 -25.00 9.13 -12.85
C SER A 528 -23.68 8.51 -12.43
N ALA A 529 -22.55 8.93 -12.99
CA ALA A 529 -21.23 8.42 -12.65
C ALA A 529 -20.75 9.01 -11.32
N ASP A 530 -20.35 8.15 -10.40
CA ASP A 530 -19.68 8.54 -9.15
C ASP A 530 -18.20 8.89 -9.40
N GLY A 531 -17.56 8.23 -10.38
CA GLY A 531 -16.18 8.45 -10.77
C GLY A 531 -15.81 7.73 -12.06
N VAL A 532 -14.53 7.80 -12.40
CA VAL A 532 -13.94 7.08 -13.54
C VAL A 532 -12.65 6.39 -13.15
N VAL A 533 -12.30 5.32 -13.87
CA VAL A 533 -10.95 4.74 -13.86
C VAL A 533 -10.35 4.95 -15.26
N ILE A 534 -9.22 5.64 -15.29
CA ILE A 534 -8.41 5.77 -16.51
C ILE A 534 -7.50 4.56 -16.55
N ARG A 535 -7.71 3.66 -17.54
CA ARG A 535 -6.80 2.53 -17.80
C ARG A 535 -5.92 2.87 -18.98
N TYR A 536 -4.65 2.52 -18.90
CA TYR A 536 -3.71 2.78 -19.99
C TYR A 536 -2.63 1.71 -20.07
N GLY A 537 -2.03 1.58 -21.24
CA GLY A 537 -0.98 0.60 -21.52
C GLY A 537 -0.47 0.76 -22.94
N ARG A 538 0.55 0.00 -23.29
CA ARG A 538 1.21 0.05 -24.60
C ARG A 538 0.49 -0.72 -25.69
N ARG A 539 -0.57 -1.46 -25.35
CA ARG A 539 -1.40 -2.25 -26.28
C ARG A 539 -2.87 -2.11 -25.91
N PRO A 540 -3.79 -2.12 -26.87
CA PRO A 540 -5.21 -1.89 -26.62
C PRO A 540 -5.88 -2.99 -25.77
N ASP A 541 -5.33 -4.19 -25.80
CA ASP A 541 -5.76 -5.38 -25.07
C ASP A 541 -5.03 -5.56 -23.72
N ARG A 542 -4.05 -4.69 -23.39
CA ARG A 542 -3.20 -4.77 -22.20
C ARG A 542 -3.04 -3.40 -21.53
N LEU A 543 -4.15 -2.90 -20.95
CA LEU A 543 -4.19 -1.63 -20.24
C LEU A 543 -3.88 -1.88 -18.76
N TYR A 544 -2.65 -2.30 -18.46
CA TYR A 544 -2.24 -2.77 -17.13
C TYR A 544 -2.10 -1.68 -16.07
N HIS A 545 -2.04 -0.41 -16.47
CA HIS A 545 -1.98 0.72 -15.55
C HIS A 545 -3.37 1.31 -15.33
N SER A 546 -3.60 1.85 -14.13
CA SER A 546 -4.87 2.49 -13.82
C SER A 546 -4.72 3.72 -12.93
N TRP A 547 -5.63 4.67 -13.09
CA TRP A 547 -5.78 5.84 -12.22
C TRP A 547 -7.25 6.11 -11.95
N GLN A 548 -7.68 5.88 -10.72
CA GLN A 548 -9.05 6.13 -10.29
C GLN A 548 -9.23 7.61 -9.94
N VAL A 549 -10.29 8.24 -10.45
CA VAL A 549 -10.57 9.67 -10.31
C VAL A 549 -12.01 9.91 -9.89
N TRP A 550 -12.18 10.77 -8.89
CA TRP A 550 -13.47 11.21 -8.38
C TRP A 550 -13.69 12.70 -8.70
N GLY A 551 -14.91 13.07 -9.14
CA GLY A 551 -15.37 14.45 -9.21
C GLY A 551 -14.59 15.37 -10.16
N ALA A 552 -13.82 14.85 -11.12
CA ALA A 552 -13.12 15.61 -12.14
C ALA A 552 -13.55 15.21 -13.55
N ALA A 553 -13.26 16.05 -14.54
CA ALA A 553 -13.53 15.83 -15.96
C ALA A 553 -12.24 15.82 -16.82
N GLU A 554 -11.10 15.98 -16.19
CA GLU A 554 -9.79 15.85 -16.83
C GLU A 554 -8.73 15.39 -15.83
N LEU A 555 -7.68 14.75 -16.35
CA LEU A 555 -6.45 14.39 -15.63
C LEU A 555 -5.25 14.68 -16.52
N GLU A 556 -4.21 15.30 -15.95
CA GLU A 556 -2.87 15.22 -16.51
C GLU A 556 -2.26 13.88 -16.04
N LEU A 557 -1.95 13.01 -16.99
CA LEU A 557 -1.34 11.70 -16.79
C LEU A 557 0.17 11.81 -16.98
N PRO A 558 0.99 12.00 -15.94
CA PRO A 558 2.40 12.38 -16.05
C PRO A 558 3.35 11.18 -15.97
N THR A 559 2.82 9.97 -15.96
CA THR A 559 3.52 8.71 -15.63
C THR A 559 4.01 7.94 -16.84
N LEU A 560 3.91 8.51 -18.04
CA LEU A 560 4.23 7.82 -19.28
C LEU A 560 5.75 7.71 -19.49
N ASN A 561 6.18 6.71 -20.26
CA ASN A 561 7.55 6.59 -20.75
C ASN A 561 7.70 7.37 -22.06
N ALA A 562 8.83 8.07 -22.22
CA ALA A 562 9.11 8.86 -23.41
C ALA A 562 9.33 7.95 -24.64
N GLY A 563 8.80 8.38 -25.79
CA GLY A 563 8.96 7.65 -27.04
C GLY A 563 8.05 6.43 -27.21
N GLU A 564 7.15 6.17 -26.26
CA GLU A 564 6.22 5.04 -26.30
C GLU A 564 4.82 5.47 -26.70
N ASP A 565 4.19 4.69 -27.59
CA ASP A 565 2.77 4.79 -27.90
C ASP A 565 1.93 4.19 -26.76
N TYR A 566 0.76 4.77 -26.50
CA TYR A 566 -0.18 4.28 -25.49
C TYR A 566 -1.59 4.15 -26.05
N TRP A 567 -2.35 3.28 -25.42
CA TRP A 567 -3.81 3.22 -25.52
C TRP A 567 -4.40 3.58 -24.17
N ILE A 568 -5.44 4.41 -24.17
CA ILE A 568 -6.07 4.93 -22.96
C ILE A 568 -7.59 4.73 -23.06
N ALA A 569 -8.18 4.12 -22.05
CA ALA A 569 -9.62 3.96 -21.88
C ALA A 569 -10.08 4.66 -20.62
N VAL A 570 -11.33 5.11 -20.57
CA VAL A 570 -11.97 5.71 -19.41
C VAL A 570 -13.22 4.93 -19.07
N ASP A 571 -13.16 4.16 -17.99
CA ASP A 571 -14.27 3.37 -17.48
C ASP A 571 -15.08 4.22 -16.50
N ALA A 572 -16.35 4.46 -16.77
CA ALA A 572 -17.23 5.15 -15.84
C ALA A 572 -17.85 4.15 -14.85
N TYR A 573 -18.00 4.54 -13.59
CA TYR A 573 -18.59 3.67 -12.58
C TYR A 573 -19.47 4.42 -11.59
N ASN A 574 -20.40 3.66 -10.99
CA ASN A 574 -21.23 4.07 -9.85
C ASN A 574 -21.55 2.84 -8.98
N ALA A 575 -22.42 3.02 -7.98
CA ALA A 575 -22.86 1.92 -7.13
C ALA A 575 -23.59 0.78 -7.86
N GLY A 576 -24.06 1.00 -9.10
CA GLY A 576 -24.67 -0.03 -9.95
C GLY A 576 -23.67 -0.82 -10.79
N GLY A 577 -22.41 -0.40 -10.87
CA GLY A 577 -21.35 -1.11 -11.57
C GLY A 577 -20.46 -0.24 -12.45
N VAL A 578 -19.64 -0.91 -13.26
CA VAL A 578 -18.65 -0.30 -14.16
C VAL A 578 -19.11 -0.45 -15.61
N THR A 579 -19.01 0.63 -16.39
CA THR A 579 -19.15 0.62 -17.85
C THR A 579 -17.78 0.86 -18.48
N PRO A 580 -17.17 -0.16 -19.11
CA PRO A 580 -15.87 -0.02 -19.75
C PRO A 580 -15.92 0.96 -20.92
N GLY A 581 -14.90 1.82 -21.01
CA GLY A 581 -14.65 2.67 -22.19
C GLY A 581 -13.83 1.94 -23.25
N GLU A 582 -13.92 2.44 -24.49
CA GLU A 582 -13.07 1.97 -25.58
C GLU A 582 -11.66 2.57 -25.48
N ALA A 583 -10.65 1.76 -25.82
CA ALA A 583 -9.26 2.21 -25.85
C ALA A 583 -9.00 3.12 -27.07
N VAL A 584 -8.48 4.31 -26.82
CA VAL A 584 -8.10 5.30 -27.84
C VAL A 584 -6.57 5.40 -27.88
N ALA A 585 -6.00 5.39 -29.08
CA ALA A 585 -4.57 5.50 -29.26
C ALA A 585 -4.05 6.92 -28.99
N LEU A 586 -2.86 6.99 -28.38
CA LEU A 586 -2.06 8.19 -28.14
C LEU A 586 -0.65 7.93 -28.64
N SER A 587 -0.25 8.57 -29.73
CA SER A 587 1.11 8.47 -30.26
C SER A 587 2.14 9.12 -29.34
N ALA A 588 3.40 8.66 -29.48
CA ALA A 588 4.57 9.14 -28.76
C ALA A 588 4.85 10.65 -28.96
#